data_4bb57b400f4f9bd4822dd01b3553da81
#
_entry.id   4bb57b400f4f9bd4822dd01b3553da81
#
_cell.length_a   1.000
_cell.length_b   1.000
_cell.length_c   1.000
_cell.angle_alpha   90.00
_cell.angle_beta   90.00
_cell.angle_gamma   90.00
#
_symmetry.space_group_name_H-M   'P 1'
#
loop_
_entity.id
_entity.type
_entity.pdbx_description
1 polymer ?
#
loop_
_entity_poly.entity_id
_entity_poly.type
_entity_poly.pdbx_seq_one_letter_code
_entity_poly.pdbx_strand_id
1 'polypeptide(L)'
;MCRIKDLFARVKEMGQPAIAMTDHGNLHGMVKFYKEGKKQGIKTIIGCEVYVVRDRTVKDPKNRNHNHLVLLAKNETGLKNLITIVSDSSINGFYHNPRTDYEMLRNHSEGIICLSACQAGEIGEAIIEDNYSMAMEKAILYNDIFEDFYLEIQAGSTERQLKMNEGVVQLSQELGIPLVVTNDSHYIKEEDAEDHEILLAIQVGKTMADENRFKFDSNVYWVKSEEETRRMLMAAENITPDIIDQAIANTLEVAEKCNVEITLGEVHYPNFEVPEGETLHSFLKKEAEYGLFHYAMRKDIDLQKYQDRLEYELSVIEDAGLSGYMLIVKDYVEYANKNGIPTGPGRGSAAGALVSFLVGITKIDPLEHNLMFERFYVPGRTSVPDIDLDICKIKRQELLDYVIEKYGAENVSHIGTFGTLGAKMALKDVARALGIPLQISDAITAAVPEAIVDEETDEAIKITIDTALAESEELRQYAKISDAITTAVPEAIVDEETDEAIKITIDTALAESEELRQY
;
A
#
# COMPACT_ATOMS: atom_id res chain seq x y z
N MET A 1 -7.17 -5.19 10.80
CA MET A 1 -8.13 -4.12 10.41
C MET A 1 -7.71 -2.73 10.89
N CYS A 2 -6.43 -2.39 10.77
CA CYS A 2 -5.92 -1.08 11.18
C CYS A 2 -6.06 -0.06 10.04
N ARG A 3 -7.23 0.57 9.91
CA ARG A 3 -7.39 1.70 8.97
C ARG A 3 -6.45 2.83 9.40
N ILE A 4 -5.68 3.37 8.45
CA ILE A 4 -4.61 4.33 8.79
C ILE A 4 -5.14 5.55 9.58
N LYS A 5 -6.24 6.18 9.15
CA LYS A 5 -6.83 7.34 9.85
C LYS A 5 -7.24 6.99 11.29
N ASP A 6 -7.95 5.88 11.48
CA ASP A 6 -8.45 5.43 12.79
C ASP A 6 -7.31 5.01 13.71
N LEU A 7 -6.28 4.38 13.13
CA LEU A 7 -5.06 4.02 13.85
C LEU A 7 -4.36 5.27 14.42
N PHE A 8 -4.19 6.32 13.61
CA PHE A 8 -3.60 7.57 14.08
C PHE A 8 -4.49 8.29 15.10
N ALA A 9 -5.82 8.24 14.93
CA ALA A 9 -6.76 8.79 15.92
C ALA A 9 -6.61 8.07 17.27
N ARG A 10 -6.53 6.73 17.27
CA ARG A 10 -6.32 5.92 18.47
C ARG A 10 -4.97 6.20 19.14
N VAL A 11 -3.90 6.27 18.37
CA VAL A 11 -2.54 6.59 18.85
C VAL A 11 -2.51 7.97 19.51
N LYS A 12 -3.18 8.95 18.90
CA LYS A 12 -3.30 10.31 19.44
C LYS A 12 -4.11 10.37 20.73
N GLU A 13 -5.23 9.64 20.80
CA GLU A 13 -6.05 9.50 22.01
C GLU A 13 -5.23 8.97 23.18
N MET A 14 -4.36 7.99 22.93
CA MET A 14 -3.49 7.39 23.93
C MET A 14 -2.24 8.24 24.26
N GLY A 15 -2.03 9.37 23.55
CA GLY A 15 -0.86 10.23 23.76
C GLY A 15 0.47 9.60 23.34
N GLN A 16 0.46 8.57 22.49
CA GLN A 16 1.68 7.94 22.01
C GLN A 16 2.37 8.85 20.97
N PRO A 17 3.70 9.04 21.05
CA PRO A 17 4.42 9.99 20.19
C PRO A 17 4.73 9.44 18.78
N ALA A 18 4.71 8.13 18.62
CA ALA A 18 5.12 7.43 17.41
C ALA A 18 4.33 6.14 17.22
N ILE A 19 4.29 5.67 15.97
CA ILE A 19 3.75 4.35 15.63
C ILE A 19 4.51 3.76 14.45
N ALA A 20 4.69 2.44 14.46
CA ALA A 20 5.28 1.68 13.35
C ALA A 20 4.19 1.05 12.47
N MET A 21 4.47 0.99 11.16
CA MET A 21 3.77 0.15 10.20
C MET A 21 4.69 -1.02 9.84
N THR A 22 4.23 -2.24 10.05
CA THR A 22 5.00 -3.47 9.83
C THR A 22 4.16 -4.54 9.12
N ASP A 23 3.49 -4.14 8.03
CA ASP A 23 2.66 -5.04 7.23
C ASP A 23 3.45 -6.26 6.76
N HIS A 24 2.76 -7.40 6.62
CA HIS A 24 3.36 -8.66 6.19
C HIS A 24 3.86 -8.62 4.74
N GLY A 25 5.16 -8.67 4.55
CA GLY A 25 5.83 -8.86 3.27
C GLY A 25 5.62 -7.75 2.23
N ASN A 26 5.14 -6.57 2.63
CA ASN A 26 4.93 -5.46 1.72
C ASN A 26 5.06 -4.08 2.38
N LEU A 27 5.15 -3.03 1.55
CA LEU A 27 5.21 -1.62 1.96
C LEU A 27 4.10 -0.78 1.30
N HIS A 28 2.99 -1.40 0.90
CA HIS A 28 1.97 -0.76 0.08
C HIS A 28 1.30 0.43 0.77
N GLY A 29 1.15 0.39 2.10
CA GLY A 29 0.58 1.46 2.91
C GLY A 29 1.52 2.62 3.20
N MET A 30 2.83 2.49 2.93
CA MET A 30 3.90 3.37 3.42
C MET A 30 3.66 4.86 3.19
N VAL A 31 3.36 5.26 1.96
CA VAL A 31 3.19 6.68 1.61
C VAL A 31 1.95 7.29 2.29
N LYS A 32 0.84 6.54 2.34
CA LYS A 32 -0.39 6.99 3.02
C LYS A 32 -0.16 7.11 4.52
N PHE A 33 0.50 6.12 5.11
CA PHE A 33 0.85 6.12 6.53
C PHE A 33 1.75 7.31 6.89
N TYR A 34 2.79 7.56 6.10
CA TYR A 34 3.69 8.70 6.28
C TYR A 34 2.96 10.05 6.18
N LYS A 35 2.12 10.23 5.15
CA LYS A 35 1.33 11.45 4.96
C LYS A 35 0.40 11.70 6.15
N GLU A 36 -0.32 10.67 6.61
CA GLU A 36 -1.23 10.81 7.74
C GLU A 36 -0.47 11.14 9.04
N GLY A 37 0.68 10.52 9.29
CA GLY A 37 1.54 10.86 10.43
C GLY A 37 1.98 12.33 10.42
N LYS A 38 2.43 12.84 9.27
CA LYS A 38 2.77 14.27 9.11
C LYS A 38 1.56 15.18 9.38
N LYS A 39 0.38 14.82 8.87
CA LYS A 39 -0.87 15.57 9.10
C LYS A 39 -1.28 15.60 10.58
N GLN A 40 -1.12 14.48 11.30
CA GLN A 40 -1.51 14.35 12.72
C GLN A 40 -0.43 14.80 13.70
N GLY A 41 0.80 15.04 13.24
CA GLY A 41 1.95 15.38 14.08
C GLY A 41 2.45 14.19 14.90
N ILE A 42 2.26 12.95 14.42
CA ILE A 42 2.71 11.71 15.03
C ILE A 42 3.85 11.15 14.19
N LYS A 43 4.93 10.75 14.87
CA LYS A 43 6.10 10.17 14.20
C LYS A 43 5.76 8.82 13.60
N THR A 44 6.08 8.64 12.32
CA THR A 44 5.90 7.38 11.60
C THR A 44 7.20 6.59 11.55
N ILE A 45 7.13 5.31 11.85
CA ILE A 45 8.23 4.37 11.71
C ILE A 45 7.86 3.41 10.58
N ILE A 46 8.67 3.41 9.51
CA ILE A 46 8.44 2.57 8.35
C ILE A 46 9.15 1.23 8.54
N GLY A 47 8.40 0.16 8.47
CA GLY A 47 8.89 -1.19 8.62
C GLY A 47 8.10 -2.21 7.80
N CYS A 48 8.51 -3.45 7.93
CA CYS A 48 7.85 -4.60 7.31
C CYS A 48 8.11 -5.85 8.17
N GLU A 49 7.09 -6.66 8.36
CA GLU A 49 7.26 -8.01 8.90
C GLU A 49 7.53 -8.97 7.74
N VAL A 50 8.81 -9.31 7.55
CA VAL A 50 9.26 -10.14 6.44
C VAL A 50 9.16 -11.63 6.76
N TYR A 51 9.08 -12.46 5.73
CA TYR A 51 9.05 -13.91 5.82
C TYR A 51 10.45 -14.47 5.55
N VAL A 52 11.11 -14.99 6.59
CA VAL A 52 12.48 -15.52 6.51
C VAL A 52 12.45 -17.02 6.24
N VAL A 53 13.30 -17.46 5.33
CA VAL A 53 13.57 -18.86 5.03
C VAL A 53 15.09 -19.08 4.94
N ARG A 54 15.52 -20.34 4.91
CA ARG A 54 16.94 -20.65 4.77
C ARG A 54 17.52 -20.22 3.42
N ASP A 55 16.76 -20.41 2.35
CA ASP A 55 17.13 -20.05 0.97
C ASP A 55 15.86 -19.69 0.20
N ARG A 56 15.73 -18.40 -0.16
CA ARG A 56 14.54 -17.86 -0.82
C ARG A 56 14.35 -18.34 -2.26
N THR A 57 15.41 -18.83 -2.89
CA THR A 57 15.37 -19.28 -4.29
C THR A 57 14.77 -20.68 -4.44
N VAL A 58 14.77 -21.47 -3.36
CA VAL A 58 14.24 -22.84 -3.35
C VAL A 58 12.72 -22.81 -3.25
N LYS A 59 12.05 -23.22 -4.33
CA LYS A 59 10.58 -23.29 -4.46
C LYS A 59 10.08 -24.72 -4.34
N ASP A 60 10.27 -25.34 -3.18
CA ASP A 60 9.92 -26.72 -2.86
C ASP A 60 8.87 -26.76 -1.74
N PRO A 61 7.86 -27.65 -1.79
CA PRO A 61 6.91 -27.84 -0.69
C PRO A 61 7.57 -28.10 0.68
N LYS A 62 8.76 -28.68 0.72
CA LYS A 62 9.53 -28.87 1.95
C LYS A 62 10.13 -27.58 2.50
N ASN A 63 10.26 -26.53 1.68
CA ASN A 63 10.73 -25.18 2.04
C ASN A 63 9.59 -24.19 2.09
N ARG A 64 8.38 -24.65 2.38
CA ARG A 64 7.17 -23.82 2.46
C ARG A 64 7.10 -23.04 3.78
N ASN A 65 7.61 -23.62 4.85
CA ASN A 65 7.60 -22.97 6.16
C ASN A 65 8.53 -21.76 6.15
N HIS A 66 8.08 -20.69 6.71
CA HIS A 66 8.79 -19.42 6.85
C HIS A 66 8.51 -18.87 8.25
N ASN A 67 9.44 -18.09 8.76
CA ASN A 67 9.32 -17.43 10.04
C ASN A 67 9.23 -15.90 9.85
N HIS A 68 8.65 -15.24 10.82
CA HIS A 68 8.49 -13.81 10.82
C HIS A 68 9.74 -13.10 11.37
N LEU A 69 10.04 -11.92 10.83
CA LEU A 69 11.08 -11.04 11.34
C LEU A 69 10.66 -9.60 11.08
N VAL A 70 10.76 -8.73 12.08
CA VAL A 70 10.38 -7.32 11.92
C VAL A 70 11.61 -6.49 11.58
N LEU A 71 11.52 -5.73 10.50
CA LEU A 71 12.55 -4.81 10.03
C LEU A 71 12.02 -3.38 10.04
N LEU A 72 12.74 -2.43 10.64
CA LEU A 72 12.38 -1.03 10.70
C LEU A 72 13.48 -0.18 10.06
N ALA A 73 13.11 0.78 9.22
CA ALA A 73 14.05 1.69 8.59
C ALA A 73 14.46 2.80 9.56
N LYS A 74 15.75 2.89 9.85
CA LYS A 74 16.38 3.92 10.70
C LYS A 74 16.48 5.28 10.01
N ASN A 75 16.83 5.24 8.73
CA ASN A 75 17.14 6.40 7.90
C ASN A 75 16.87 6.11 6.42
N GLU A 76 17.28 7.00 5.53
CA GLU A 76 17.10 6.84 4.09
C GLU A 76 17.80 5.60 3.52
N THR A 77 19.02 5.28 3.99
CA THR A 77 19.74 4.06 3.60
C THR A 77 18.96 2.82 4.01
N GLY A 78 18.49 2.78 5.26
CA GLY A 78 17.65 1.70 5.76
C GLY A 78 16.34 1.55 4.99
N LEU A 79 15.70 2.67 4.60
CA LEU A 79 14.50 2.63 3.77
C LEU A 79 14.78 2.00 2.39
N LYS A 80 15.87 2.40 1.73
CA LYS A 80 16.29 1.82 0.45
C LYS A 80 16.56 0.32 0.57
N ASN A 81 17.28 -0.08 1.61
CA ASN A 81 17.57 -1.49 1.90
C ASN A 81 16.29 -2.28 2.19
N LEU A 82 15.38 -1.73 2.98
CA LEU A 82 14.08 -2.36 3.27
C LEU A 82 13.25 -2.54 1.99
N ILE A 83 13.17 -1.52 1.13
CA ILE A 83 12.49 -1.61 -0.18
C ILE A 83 13.14 -2.69 -1.04
N THR A 84 14.47 -2.79 -1.05
CA THR A 84 15.21 -3.80 -1.81
C THR A 84 14.90 -5.21 -1.31
N ILE A 85 14.92 -5.45 0.02
CA ILE A 85 14.59 -6.74 0.63
C ILE A 85 13.15 -7.16 0.27
N VAL A 86 12.17 -6.25 0.43
CA VAL A 86 10.76 -6.54 0.17
C VAL A 86 10.49 -6.77 -1.33
N SER A 87 11.15 -5.99 -2.19
CA SER A 87 11.02 -6.16 -3.65
C SER A 87 11.64 -7.48 -4.13
N ASP A 88 12.85 -7.80 -3.67
CA ASP A 88 13.50 -9.08 -4.01
C ASP A 88 12.71 -10.28 -3.49
N SER A 89 12.13 -10.17 -2.29
CA SER A 89 11.26 -11.21 -1.73
C SER A 89 10.06 -11.51 -2.63
N SER A 90 9.50 -10.48 -3.28
CA SER A 90 8.37 -10.62 -4.20
C SER A 90 8.79 -11.10 -5.59
N ILE A 91 9.94 -10.65 -6.10
CA ILE A 91 10.40 -10.95 -7.47
C ILE A 91 11.08 -12.32 -7.52
N ASN A 92 12.05 -12.55 -6.66
CA ASN A 92 12.90 -13.74 -6.68
C ASN A 92 12.51 -14.78 -5.63
N GLY A 93 12.07 -14.31 -4.44
CA GLY A 93 11.76 -15.15 -3.29
C GLY A 93 10.33 -15.67 -3.21
N PHE A 94 9.42 -15.23 -4.09
CA PHE A 94 8.00 -15.56 -3.97
C PHE A 94 7.71 -17.05 -4.16
N TYR A 95 7.18 -17.67 -3.10
CA TYR A 95 6.61 -19.01 -3.13
C TYR A 95 5.53 -19.10 -2.03
N HIS A 96 4.26 -18.95 -2.40
CA HIS A 96 3.09 -18.69 -1.55
C HIS A 96 3.13 -17.33 -0.83
N ASN A 97 4.28 -16.95 -0.25
CA ASN A 97 4.56 -15.65 0.37
C ASN A 97 5.85 -15.04 -0.20
N PRO A 98 6.04 -13.72 -0.13
CA PRO A 98 7.30 -13.08 -0.50
C PRO A 98 8.36 -13.37 0.58
N ARG A 99 9.37 -14.17 0.28
CA ARG A 99 10.35 -14.67 1.25
C ARG A 99 11.72 -14.05 1.04
N THR A 100 12.39 -13.77 2.14
CA THR A 100 13.80 -13.37 2.19
C THR A 100 14.65 -14.46 2.86
N ASP A 101 15.97 -14.30 2.86
CA ASP A 101 16.92 -15.19 3.54
C ASP A 101 18.06 -14.41 4.20
N TYR A 102 18.91 -15.12 4.95
CA TYR A 102 20.01 -14.50 5.70
C TYR A 102 21.05 -13.81 4.82
N GLU A 103 21.28 -14.29 3.59
CA GLU A 103 22.19 -13.64 2.65
C GLU A 103 21.67 -12.26 2.26
N MET A 104 20.38 -12.18 1.90
CA MET A 104 19.72 -10.93 1.55
C MET A 104 19.70 -9.96 2.72
N LEU A 105 19.37 -10.45 3.92
CA LEU A 105 19.38 -9.66 5.15
C LEU A 105 20.78 -9.09 5.46
N ARG A 106 21.81 -9.92 5.37
CA ARG A 106 23.21 -9.51 5.66
C ARG A 106 23.70 -8.45 4.67
N ASN A 107 23.38 -8.60 3.40
CA ASN A 107 23.80 -7.67 2.36
C ASN A 107 23.07 -6.30 2.41
N HIS A 108 21.94 -6.22 3.12
CA HIS A 108 21.08 -5.03 3.19
C HIS A 108 20.71 -4.65 4.63
N SER A 109 21.55 -4.97 5.61
CA SER A 109 21.30 -4.67 7.03
C SER A 109 21.58 -3.23 7.44
N GLU A 110 22.39 -2.48 6.66
CA GLU A 110 22.76 -1.11 6.99
C GLU A 110 21.54 -0.19 7.12
N GLY A 111 21.46 0.55 8.23
CA GLY A 111 20.36 1.47 8.51
C GLY A 111 19.03 0.80 8.84
N ILE A 112 19.04 -0.51 9.16
CA ILE A 112 17.86 -1.27 9.58
C ILE A 112 17.98 -1.63 11.06
N ILE A 113 16.89 -1.46 11.80
CA ILE A 113 16.67 -2.04 13.13
C ILE A 113 15.90 -3.34 12.93
N CYS A 114 16.36 -4.41 13.57
CA CYS A 114 15.70 -5.71 13.53
C CYS A 114 15.09 -6.05 14.88
N LEU A 115 13.84 -6.56 14.87
CA LEU A 115 13.16 -7.10 16.05
C LEU A 115 12.84 -8.57 15.80
N SER A 116 12.85 -9.38 16.89
CA SER A 116 12.72 -10.85 16.80
C SER A 116 11.34 -11.37 16.40
N ALA A 117 10.37 -10.49 16.20
CA ALA A 117 8.98 -10.78 15.84
C ALA A 117 8.18 -11.58 16.88
N CYS A 118 7.03 -12.12 16.45
CA CYS A 118 6.04 -12.78 17.28
C CYS A 118 6.32 -14.29 17.49
N GLN A 119 5.32 -15.04 17.94
CA GLN A 119 5.38 -16.50 18.12
C GLN A 119 5.75 -17.27 16.83
N ALA A 120 5.54 -16.66 15.66
CA ALA A 120 5.93 -17.22 14.37
C ALA A 120 7.34 -16.80 13.92
N GLY A 121 8.08 -16.04 14.73
CA GLY A 121 9.50 -15.76 14.54
C GLY A 121 10.36 -16.99 14.89
N GLU A 122 11.55 -17.12 14.30
CA GLU A 122 12.43 -18.28 14.54
C GLU A 122 12.80 -18.45 16.03
N ILE A 123 12.98 -17.33 16.75
CA ILE A 123 13.34 -17.35 18.18
C ILE A 123 12.12 -17.75 19.00
N GLY A 124 10.94 -17.14 18.73
CA GLY A 124 9.71 -17.43 19.42
C GLY A 124 9.26 -18.88 19.24
N GLU A 125 9.25 -19.37 18.00
CA GLU A 125 8.89 -20.75 17.68
C GLU A 125 9.83 -21.75 18.39
N ALA A 126 11.14 -21.52 18.34
CA ALA A 126 12.12 -22.40 18.98
C ALA A 126 11.94 -22.48 20.52
N ILE A 127 11.63 -21.35 21.17
CA ILE A 127 11.32 -21.31 22.61
C ILE A 127 10.05 -22.13 22.89
N ILE A 128 9.00 -21.92 22.12
CA ILE A 128 7.70 -22.60 22.29
C ILE A 128 7.85 -24.12 22.13
N GLU A 129 8.74 -24.56 21.21
CA GLU A 129 9.05 -25.97 20.94
C GLU A 129 10.09 -26.57 21.89
N ASP A 130 10.44 -25.91 22.98
CA ASP A 130 11.47 -26.35 23.97
C ASP A 130 12.89 -26.49 23.38
N ASN A 131 13.16 -25.81 22.26
CA ASN A 131 14.47 -25.83 21.60
C ASN A 131 15.27 -24.54 21.89
N TYR A 132 15.58 -24.32 23.16
CA TYR A 132 16.28 -23.12 23.62
C TYR A 132 17.65 -22.92 22.96
N SER A 133 18.35 -24.02 22.63
CA SER A 133 19.64 -23.97 21.91
C SER A 133 19.49 -23.35 20.52
N MET A 134 18.43 -23.69 19.81
CA MET A 134 18.12 -23.09 18.51
C MET A 134 17.75 -21.61 18.65
N ALA A 135 16.95 -21.26 19.67
CA ALA A 135 16.59 -19.87 19.94
C ALA A 135 17.83 -19.00 20.19
N MET A 136 18.78 -19.52 20.98
CA MET A 136 20.07 -18.86 21.25
C MET A 136 20.92 -18.70 19.97
N GLU A 137 21.01 -19.75 19.14
CA GLU A 137 21.73 -19.70 17.85
C GLU A 137 21.15 -18.60 16.95
N LYS A 138 19.83 -18.52 16.85
CA LYS A 138 19.14 -17.51 16.03
C LYS A 138 19.30 -16.09 16.59
N ALA A 139 19.24 -15.91 17.90
CA ALA A 139 19.49 -14.63 18.53
C ALA A 139 20.91 -14.12 18.26
N ILE A 140 21.92 -14.99 18.37
CA ILE A 140 23.30 -14.66 18.03
C ILE A 140 23.45 -14.33 16.54
N LEU A 141 22.82 -15.09 15.65
CA LEU A 141 22.86 -14.87 14.21
C LEU A 141 22.30 -13.49 13.83
N TYR A 142 21.11 -13.12 14.36
CA TYR A 142 20.52 -11.81 14.05
C TYR A 142 21.30 -10.65 14.67
N ASN A 143 21.85 -10.84 15.87
CA ASN A 143 22.73 -9.85 16.51
C ASN A 143 24.06 -9.66 15.76
N ASP A 144 24.52 -10.68 15.00
CA ASP A 144 25.69 -10.57 14.09
C ASP A 144 25.34 -9.87 12.76
N ILE A 145 24.10 -10.04 12.27
CA ILE A 145 23.65 -9.44 11.01
C ILE A 145 23.36 -7.94 11.16
N PHE A 146 22.68 -7.55 12.26
CA PHE A 146 22.18 -6.21 12.45
C PHE A 146 22.91 -5.47 13.58
N GLU A 147 23.30 -4.23 13.33
CA GLU A 147 23.91 -3.34 14.33
C GLU A 147 22.93 -3.05 15.49
N ASP A 148 21.65 -2.87 15.16
CA ASP A 148 20.56 -2.66 16.10
C ASP A 148 19.61 -3.87 16.04
N PHE A 149 19.78 -4.81 16.97
CA PHE A 149 18.89 -5.95 17.13
C PHE A 149 18.28 -5.96 18.52
N TYR A 150 16.96 -6.21 18.59
CA TYR A 150 16.19 -6.26 19.84
C TYR A 150 15.38 -7.54 19.89
N LEU A 151 15.32 -8.13 21.08
CA LEU A 151 14.40 -9.22 21.39
C LEU A 151 13.03 -8.65 21.80
N GLU A 152 11.98 -9.26 21.28
CA GLU A 152 10.60 -8.75 21.36
C GLU A 152 9.79 -9.51 22.41
N ILE A 153 9.25 -8.81 23.41
CA ILE A 153 8.20 -9.32 24.29
C ILE A 153 6.87 -8.69 23.92
N GLN A 154 5.82 -9.50 23.91
CA GLN A 154 4.51 -9.06 23.43
C GLN A 154 3.43 -9.23 24.49
N ALA A 155 2.51 -8.25 24.55
CA ALA A 155 1.38 -8.28 25.45
C ALA A 155 0.35 -9.31 25.00
N GLY A 156 0.37 -10.50 25.60
CA GLY A 156 -0.53 -11.61 25.32
C GLY A 156 -0.84 -12.41 26.58
N SER A 157 -1.85 -13.29 26.49
CA SER A 157 -2.35 -14.06 27.65
C SER A 157 -2.39 -15.58 27.40
N THR A 158 -1.98 -16.05 26.22
CA THR A 158 -1.93 -17.50 25.95
C THR A 158 -0.70 -18.13 26.60
N GLU A 159 -0.77 -19.40 26.97
CA GLU A 159 0.38 -20.14 27.49
C GLU A 159 1.60 -20.08 26.55
N ARG A 160 1.35 -20.14 25.24
CA ARG A 160 2.40 -20.03 24.23
C ARG A 160 3.10 -18.67 24.28
N GLN A 161 2.32 -17.58 24.41
CA GLN A 161 2.87 -16.22 24.49
C GLN A 161 3.64 -16.00 25.78
N LEU A 162 3.13 -16.47 26.91
CA LEU A 162 3.82 -16.38 28.20
C LEU A 162 5.14 -17.15 28.15
N LYS A 163 5.14 -18.40 27.65
CA LYS A 163 6.35 -19.20 27.48
C LYS A 163 7.39 -18.53 26.59
N MET A 164 6.94 -17.96 25.46
CA MET A 164 7.82 -17.20 24.56
C MET A 164 8.45 -16.02 25.30
N ASN A 165 7.64 -15.19 25.94
CA ASN A 165 8.12 -14.01 26.67
C ASN A 165 9.15 -14.37 27.75
N GLU A 166 8.90 -15.43 28.51
CA GLU A 166 9.83 -15.92 29.55
C GLU A 166 11.18 -16.35 28.97
N GLY A 167 11.16 -17.12 27.87
CA GLY A 167 12.39 -17.54 27.19
C GLY A 167 13.13 -16.38 26.52
N VAL A 168 12.42 -15.42 25.98
CA VAL A 168 13.00 -14.19 25.37
C VAL A 168 13.68 -13.34 26.45
N VAL A 169 13.08 -13.18 27.64
CA VAL A 169 13.71 -12.47 28.76
C VAL A 169 14.97 -13.18 29.23
N GLN A 170 14.94 -14.52 29.32
CA GLN A 170 16.12 -15.30 29.66
C GLN A 170 17.25 -15.11 28.62
N LEU A 171 16.96 -15.18 27.31
CA LEU A 171 17.93 -14.92 26.24
C LEU A 171 18.54 -13.52 26.33
N SER A 172 17.70 -12.51 26.60
CA SER A 172 18.14 -11.13 26.78
C SER A 172 19.17 -11.01 27.90
N GLN A 173 18.91 -11.64 29.05
CA GLN A 173 19.82 -11.64 30.19
C GLN A 173 21.13 -12.39 29.92
N GLU A 174 21.06 -13.53 29.24
CA GLU A 174 22.25 -14.35 28.93
C GLU A 174 23.15 -13.75 27.85
N LEU A 175 22.55 -13.12 26.83
CA LEU A 175 23.28 -12.58 25.67
C LEU A 175 23.53 -11.07 25.75
N GLY A 176 22.90 -10.37 26.67
CA GLY A 176 22.97 -8.90 26.79
C GLY A 176 22.25 -8.17 25.64
N ILE A 177 21.33 -8.83 24.92
CA ILE A 177 20.55 -8.23 23.84
C ILE A 177 19.36 -7.49 24.43
N PRO A 178 19.13 -6.20 24.08
CA PRO A 178 18.06 -5.42 24.66
C PRO A 178 16.67 -5.92 24.26
N LEU A 179 15.70 -5.73 25.19
CA LEU A 179 14.29 -6.04 24.97
C LEU A 179 13.54 -4.82 24.43
N VAL A 180 12.52 -5.06 23.61
CA VAL A 180 11.47 -4.10 23.27
C VAL A 180 10.09 -4.69 23.54
N VAL A 181 9.09 -3.82 23.71
CA VAL A 181 7.68 -4.21 23.85
C VAL A 181 6.95 -3.91 22.55
N THR A 182 6.19 -4.89 22.05
CA THR A 182 5.25 -4.69 20.94
C THR A 182 3.89 -5.31 21.24
N ASN A 183 2.91 -5.08 20.38
CA ASN A 183 1.54 -5.57 20.56
C ASN A 183 1.06 -6.49 19.45
N ASP A 184 1.81 -6.62 18.34
CA ASP A 184 1.39 -7.40 17.15
C ASP A 184 -0.06 -7.05 16.73
N SER A 185 -0.32 -5.75 16.54
CA SER A 185 -1.70 -5.25 16.42
C SER A 185 -2.28 -5.52 15.04
N HIS A 186 -3.42 -6.22 14.98
CA HIS A 186 -4.17 -6.55 13.77
C HIS A 186 -5.46 -5.75 13.62
N TYR A 187 -5.93 -5.14 14.69
CA TYR A 187 -7.12 -4.28 14.74
C TYR A 187 -6.95 -3.19 15.80
N ILE A 188 -7.86 -2.21 15.81
CA ILE A 188 -7.65 -0.98 16.59
C ILE A 188 -8.14 -1.11 18.01
N LYS A 189 -9.32 -1.70 18.24
CA LYS A 189 -9.97 -1.84 19.53
C LYS A 189 -10.22 -3.30 19.87
N GLU A 190 -10.37 -3.61 21.14
CA GLU A 190 -10.62 -4.97 21.63
C GLU A 190 -11.90 -5.57 21.02
N GLU A 191 -12.96 -4.78 20.88
CA GLU A 191 -14.23 -5.18 20.26
C GLU A 191 -14.13 -5.55 18.79
N ASP A 192 -13.11 -5.10 18.05
CA ASP A 192 -12.91 -5.39 16.62
C ASP A 192 -12.47 -6.85 16.36
N ALA A 193 -12.25 -7.64 17.41
CA ALA A 193 -11.73 -9.01 17.30
C ALA A 193 -12.65 -9.94 16.48
N GLU A 194 -13.98 -9.85 16.69
CA GLU A 194 -14.95 -10.68 15.98
C GLU A 194 -15.01 -10.33 14.49
N ASP A 195 -14.99 -9.06 14.17
CA ASP A 195 -14.99 -8.57 12.79
C ASP A 195 -13.69 -8.96 12.06
N HIS A 196 -12.56 -8.95 12.77
CA HIS A 196 -11.29 -9.45 12.25
C HIS A 196 -11.36 -10.96 11.91
N GLU A 197 -12.00 -11.76 12.75
CA GLU A 197 -12.23 -13.20 12.48
C GLU A 197 -13.08 -13.43 11.23
N ILE A 198 -14.13 -12.61 11.02
CA ILE A 198 -14.95 -12.65 9.79
C ILE A 198 -14.09 -12.31 8.57
N LEU A 199 -13.23 -11.29 8.65
CA LEU A 199 -12.34 -10.90 7.57
C LEU A 199 -11.34 -12.02 7.23
N LEU A 200 -10.78 -12.70 8.22
CA LEU A 200 -9.92 -13.88 8.02
C LEU A 200 -10.66 -15.01 7.31
N ALA A 201 -11.92 -15.29 7.70
CA ALA A 201 -12.74 -16.30 7.04
C ALA A 201 -12.99 -15.94 5.56
N ILE A 202 -13.24 -14.67 5.25
CA ILE A 202 -13.37 -14.17 3.88
C ILE A 202 -12.08 -14.39 3.10
N GLN A 203 -10.93 -14.01 3.66
CA GLN A 203 -9.62 -14.10 3.02
C GLN A 203 -9.24 -15.53 2.62
N VAL A 204 -9.56 -16.52 3.46
CA VAL A 204 -9.27 -17.93 3.18
C VAL A 204 -10.41 -18.66 2.47
N GLY A 205 -11.47 -17.95 2.08
CA GLY A 205 -12.63 -18.52 1.37
C GLY A 205 -13.50 -19.48 2.20
N LYS A 206 -13.47 -19.35 3.54
CA LYS A 206 -14.18 -20.18 4.51
C LYS A 206 -15.37 -19.44 5.12
N THR A 207 -16.12 -20.15 5.97
CA THR A 207 -17.19 -19.59 6.81
C THR A 207 -16.77 -19.62 8.28
N MET A 208 -17.47 -18.87 9.11
CA MET A 208 -17.23 -18.87 10.56
C MET A 208 -17.51 -20.24 11.22
N ALA A 209 -18.38 -21.04 10.61
CA ALA A 209 -18.71 -22.40 11.06
C ALA A 209 -17.65 -23.46 10.71
N ASP A 210 -16.72 -23.16 9.81
CA ASP A 210 -15.66 -24.09 9.42
C ASP A 210 -14.64 -24.24 10.56
N GLU A 211 -14.56 -25.39 11.20
CA GLU A 211 -13.64 -25.66 12.31
C GLU A 211 -12.16 -25.60 11.90
N ASN A 212 -11.84 -25.97 10.66
CA ASN A 212 -10.48 -26.03 10.11
C ASN A 212 -10.07 -24.75 9.37
N ARG A 213 -10.70 -23.61 9.64
CA ARG A 213 -10.24 -22.32 9.11
C ARG A 213 -9.04 -21.77 9.91
N PHE A 214 -8.25 -20.93 9.27
CA PHE A 214 -7.28 -20.14 10.00
C PHE A 214 -8.00 -19.18 10.96
N LYS A 215 -7.55 -19.14 12.21
CA LYS A 215 -8.03 -18.22 13.25
C LYS A 215 -6.89 -17.95 14.24
N PHE A 216 -6.94 -16.81 14.87
CA PHE A 216 -6.03 -16.50 15.98
C PHE A 216 -6.38 -17.34 17.22
N ASP A 217 -5.40 -17.59 18.05
CA ASP A 217 -5.54 -18.34 19.31
C ASP A 217 -6.15 -17.51 20.44
N SER A 218 -6.22 -16.20 20.24
CA SER A 218 -6.76 -15.24 21.21
C SER A 218 -7.26 -13.97 20.52
N ASN A 219 -7.89 -13.10 21.27
CA ASN A 219 -8.41 -11.81 20.80
C ASN A 219 -7.62 -10.62 21.37
N VAL A 220 -6.31 -10.78 21.57
CA VAL A 220 -5.46 -9.77 22.25
C VAL A 220 -4.64 -8.89 21.28
N TYR A 221 -5.05 -8.79 20.03
CA TYR A 221 -4.26 -8.14 18.96
C TYR A 221 -4.72 -6.71 18.62
N TRP A 222 -5.29 -5.97 19.59
CA TRP A 222 -5.66 -4.57 19.41
C TRP A 222 -4.49 -3.61 19.70
N VAL A 223 -4.65 -2.34 19.28
CA VAL A 223 -3.71 -1.26 19.61
C VAL A 223 -3.90 -0.85 21.07
N LYS A 224 -3.01 -1.30 21.94
CA LYS A 224 -3.07 -1.15 23.39
C LYS A 224 -2.41 0.13 23.88
N SER A 225 -2.95 0.68 24.96
CA SER A 225 -2.26 1.67 25.77
C SER A 225 -1.08 1.05 26.53
N GLU A 226 -0.19 1.90 27.05
CA GLU A 226 0.92 1.45 27.90
C GLU A 226 0.40 0.71 29.14
N GLU A 227 -0.67 1.19 29.77
CA GLU A 227 -1.26 0.57 30.95
C GLU A 227 -1.81 -0.84 30.66
N GLU A 228 -2.52 -1.01 29.55
CA GLU A 228 -3.02 -2.32 29.10
C GLU A 228 -1.87 -3.28 28.81
N THR A 229 -0.83 -2.79 28.12
CA THR A 229 0.37 -3.56 27.79
C THR A 229 1.10 -4.02 29.05
N ARG A 230 1.33 -3.13 30.02
CA ARG A 230 1.95 -3.44 31.31
C ARG A 230 1.17 -4.50 32.07
N ARG A 231 -0.14 -4.31 32.19
CA ARG A 231 -1.03 -5.24 32.89
C ARG A 231 -0.94 -6.66 32.31
N MET A 232 -0.87 -6.79 30.96
CA MET A 232 -0.80 -8.08 30.32
C MET A 232 0.58 -8.73 30.45
N LEU A 233 1.65 -7.98 30.36
CA LEU A 233 3.02 -8.50 30.53
C LEU A 233 3.30 -8.99 31.96
N MET A 234 2.68 -8.37 32.95
CA MET A 234 2.79 -8.82 34.35
C MET A 234 2.17 -10.20 34.65
N ALA A 235 1.49 -10.80 33.68
CA ALA A 235 0.97 -12.17 33.81
C ALA A 235 2.06 -13.24 33.70
N ALA A 236 3.22 -12.94 33.13
CA ALA A 236 4.36 -13.86 33.03
C ALA A 236 5.18 -13.85 34.34
N GLU A 237 5.61 -15.03 34.81
CA GLU A 237 6.22 -15.20 36.13
C GLU A 237 7.58 -14.49 36.30
N ASN A 238 8.40 -14.45 35.23
CA ASN A 238 9.75 -13.87 35.29
C ASN A 238 9.84 -12.45 34.74
N ILE A 239 8.71 -11.82 34.37
CA ILE A 239 8.68 -10.44 33.89
C ILE A 239 8.36 -9.48 35.05
N THR A 240 9.37 -8.78 35.50
CA THR A 240 9.24 -7.80 36.60
C THR A 240 8.90 -6.41 36.05
N PRO A 241 8.36 -5.51 36.89
CA PRO A 241 8.15 -4.12 36.51
C PRO A 241 9.39 -3.44 35.92
N ASP A 242 10.58 -3.70 36.47
CA ASP A 242 11.84 -3.12 35.99
C ASP A 242 12.18 -3.59 34.56
N ILE A 243 11.91 -4.86 34.25
CA ILE A 243 12.09 -5.40 32.88
C ILE A 243 11.12 -4.71 31.90
N ILE A 244 9.87 -4.54 32.32
CA ILE A 244 8.86 -3.85 31.50
C ILE A 244 9.26 -2.39 31.28
N ASP A 245 9.70 -1.69 32.33
CA ASP A 245 10.14 -0.30 32.25
C ASP A 245 11.31 -0.14 31.26
N GLN A 246 12.29 -1.02 31.37
CA GLN A 246 13.44 -1.01 30.46
C GLN A 246 13.01 -1.32 29.00
N ALA A 247 12.15 -2.31 28.78
CA ALA A 247 11.69 -2.68 27.45
C ALA A 247 10.84 -1.57 26.79
N ILE A 248 10.02 -0.87 27.56
CA ILE A 248 9.28 0.31 27.08
C ILE A 248 10.23 1.48 26.79
N ALA A 249 11.23 1.72 27.64
CA ALA A 249 12.25 2.74 27.37
C ALA A 249 13.01 2.44 26.07
N ASN A 250 13.40 1.19 25.85
CA ASN A 250 14.04 0.77 24.60
C ASN A 250 13.11 0.93 23.39
N THR A 251 11.79 0.73 23.53
CA THR A 251 10.80 0.97 22.46
C THR A 251 10.78 2.44 22.06
N LEU A 252 10.88 3.35 23.01
CA LEU A 252 11.02 4.79 22.73
C LEU A 252 12.37 5.12 22.09
N GLU A 253 13.46 4.49 22.51
CA GLU A 253 14.78 4.60 21.89
C GLU A 253 14.75 4.17 20.41
N VAL A 254 14.10 3.04 20.11
CA VAL A 254 13.88 2.59 18.71
C VAL A 254 13.12 3.66 17.92
N ALA A 255 12.07 4.23 18.51
CA ALA A 255 11.33 5.30 17.87
C ALA A 255 12.20 6.55 17.62
N GLU A 256 13.09 6.91 18.54
CA GLU A 256 14.03 8.03 18.37
C GLU A 256 15.06 7.77 17.26
N LYS A 257 15.56 6.53 17.14
CA LYS A 257 16.51 6.12 16.09
C LYS A 257 15.91 6.13 14.69
N CYS A 258 14.61 5.91 14.54
CA CYS A 258 13.94 5.87 13.24
C CYS A 258 13.60 7.28 12.74
N ASN A 259 14.33 7.79 11.74
CA ASN A 259 14.17 9.15 11.21
C ASN A 259 14.17 9.14 9.69
N VAL A 260 13.16 8.49 9.11
CA VAL A 260 12.96 8.42 7.66
C VAL A 260 12.20 9.66 7.20
N GLU A 261 12.74 10.35 6.19
CA GLU A 261 12.04 11.40 5.47
C GLU A 261 11.76 10.94 4.04
N ILE A 262 10.48 10.96 3.65
CA ILE A 262 10.06 10.61 2.29
C ILE A 262 9.85 11.90 1.52
N THR A 263 10.63 12.11 0.47
CA THR A 263 10.45 13.24 -0.43
C THR A 263 9.22 13.00 -1.29
N LEU A 264 8.27 13.94 -1.24
CA LEU A 264 7.02 13.89 -1.97
C LEU A 264 6.96 15.00 -3.02
N GLY A 265 6.33 14.73 -4.15
CA GLY A 265 6.08 15.71 -5.21
C GLY A 265 7.24 15.90 -6.19
N GLU A 266 8.35 15.19 -6.04
CA GLU A 266 9.41 15.18 -7.04
C GLU A 266 9.10 14.12 -8.11
N VAL A 267 9.35 14.51 -9.37
CA VAL A 267 9.15 13.62 -10.52
C VAL A 267 10.51 13.28 -11.10
N HIS A 268 10.79 11.98 -11.20
CA HIS A 268 12.04 11.47 -11.78
C HIS A 268 11.71 10.72 -13.08
N TYR A 269 12.30 11.18 -14.19
CA TYR A 269 12.21 10.49 -15.46
C TYR A 269 13.49 9.72 -15.75
N PRO A 270 13.44 8.60 -16.50
CA PRO A 270 14.62 7.97 -17.05
C PRO A 270 15.35 8.97 -17.97
N ASN A 271 16.66 8.82 -18.11
CA ASN A 271 17.41 9.59 -19.06
C ASN A 271 17.02 9.20 -20.49
N PHE A 272 16.73 10.22 -21.29
CA PHE A 272 16.57 10.06 -22.74
C PHE A 272 17.82 10.63 -23.41
N GLU A 273 18.51 9.81 -24.19
CA GLU A 273 19.70 10.25 -24.90
C GLU A 273 19.32 11.09 -26.12
N VAL A 274 19.85 12.30 -26.19
CA VAL A 274 19.71 13.20 -27.35
C VAL A 274 21.02 13.31 -28.10
N PRO A 275 21.02 13.67 -29.40
CA PRO A 275 22.24 13.91 -30.15
C PRO A 275 23.14 14.95 -29.50
N GLU A 276 24.47 14.85 -29.75
CA GLU A 276 25.46 15.79 -29.22
C GLU A 276 25.11 17.23 -29.61
N GLY A 277 25.10 18.12 -28.64
CA GLY A 277 24.76 19.55 -28.81
C GLY A 277 23.27 19.87 -28.70
N GLU A 278 22.41 18.88 -28.53
CA GLU A 278 20.96 19.09 -28.29
C GLU A 278 20.62 19.01 -26.81
N THR A 279 19.57 19.72 -26.41
CA THR A 279 18.85 19.51 -25.14
C THR A 279 17.61 18.68 -25.39
N LEU A 280 16.98 18.13 -24.35
CA LEU A 280 15.69 17.41 -24.47
C LEU A 280 14.65 18.29 -25.16
N HIS A 281 14.58 19.57 -24.81
CA HIS A 281 13.64 20.51 -25.41
C HIS A 281 13.99 20.83 -26.88
N SER A 282 15.25 21.16 -27.20
CA SER A 282 15.64 21.48 -28.57
C SER A 282 15.41 20.29 -29.51
N PHE A 283 15.65 19.08 -29.02
CA PHE A 283 15.41 17.87 -29.80
C PHE A 283 13.91 17.61 -30.00
N LEU A 284 13.07 17.74 -28.96
CA LEU A 284 11.61 17.62 -29.08
C LEU A 284 11.04 18.65 -30.07
N LYS A 285 11.50 19.91 -29.98
CA LYS A 285 11.10 20.98 -30.90
C LYS A 285 11.43 20.63 -32.36
N LYS A 286 12.65 20.18 -32.62
CA LYS A 286 13.10 19.76 -33.94
C LYS A 286 12.26 18.62 -34.51
N GLU A 287 11.93 17.61 -33.69
CA GLU A 287 11.08 16.50 -34.10
C GLU A 287 9.64 16.96 -34.40
N ALA A 288 9.09 17.86 -33.62
CA ALA A 288 7.76 18.42 -33.83
C ALA A 288 7.69 19.32 -35.08
N GLU A 289 8.70 20.19 -35.28
CA GLU A 289 8.82 21.01 -36.50
C GLU A 289 8.96 20.15 -37.75
N TYR A 290 9.74 19.07 -37.68
CA TYR A 290 9.85 18.08 -38.74
C TYR A 290 8.49 17.41 -39.05
N GLY A 291 7.75 17.05 -38.01
CA GLY A 291 6.39 16.53 -38.11
C GLY A 291 5.43 17.51 -38.81
N LEU A 292 5.46 18.79 -38.38
CA LEU A 292 4.65 19.84 -38.97
C LEU A 292 4.96 20.05 -40.45
N PHE A 293 6.25 20.11 -40.82
CA PHE A 293 6.68 20.23 -42.20
C PHE A 293 6.09 19.10 -43.08
N HIS A 294 6.22 17.86 -42.66
CA HIS A 294 5.69 16.71 -43.41
C HIS A 294 4.17 16.67 -43.44
N TYR A 295 3.50 17.15 -42.39
CA TYR A 295 2.05 17.22 -42.37
C TYR A 295 1.53 18.28 -43.35
N ALA A 296 2.12 19.48 -43.35
CA ALA A 296 1.79 20.58 -44.29
C ALA A 296 2.03 20.22 -45.75
N MET A 297 3.01 19.37 -46.07
CA MET A 297 3.23 18.88 -47.42
C MET A 297 2.13 17.95 -47.93
N ARG A 298 1.39 17.31 -47.04
CA ARG A 298 0.36 16.30 -47.38
C ARG A 298 -1.06 16.85 -47.28
N LYS A 299 -1.25 17.93 -46.56
CA LYS A 299 -2.57 18.50 -46.27
C LYS A 299 -2.50 20.02 -46.34
N ASP A 300 -3.48 20.62 -47.02
CA ASP A 300 -3.64 22.06 -47.04
C ASP A 300 -4.12 22.52 -45.65
N ILE A 301 -3.30 23.28 -44.95
CA ILE A 301 -3.52 23.77 -43.59
C ILE A 301 -3.17 25.24 -43.48
N ASP A 302 -3.78 25.94 -42.50
CA ASP A 302 -3.34 27.28 -42.11
C ASP A 302 -2.03 27.13 -41.28
N LEU A 303 -0.89 27.16 -42.00
CA LEU A 303 0.42 26.91 -41.46
C LEU A 303 0.74 27.86 -40.27
N GLN A 304 0.33 29.14 -40.34
CA GLN A 304 0.59 30.10 -39.27
C GLN A 304 -0.14 29.68 -37.98
N LYS A 305 -1.40 29.28 -38.09
CA LYS A 305 -2.18 28.79 -36.93
C LYS A 305 -1.52 27.58 -36.26
N TYR A 306 -0.95 26.65 -37.04
CA TYR A 306 -0.24 25.50 -36.50
C TYR A 306 1.08 25.88 -35.86
N GLN A 307 1.83 26.83 -36.45
CA GLN A 307 3.09 27.32 -35.90
C GLN A 307 2.86 28.03 -34.54
N ASP A 308 1.89 28.95 -34.48
CA ASP A 308 1.57 29.67 -33.26
C ASP A 308 1.17 28.71 -32.14
N ARG A 309 0.35 27.71 -32.45
CA ARG A 309 -0.04 26.67 -31.48
C ARG A 309 1.12 25.80 -31.05
N LEU A 310 2.00 25.39 -31.96
CA LEU A 310 3.16 24.58 -31.68
C LEU A 310 4.15 25.32 -30.77
N GLU A 311 4.42 26.61 -31.06
CA GLU A 311 5.30 27.43 -30.23
C GLU A 311 4.76 27.59 -28.82
N TYR A 312 3.47 27.83 -28.67
CA TYR A 312 2.79 27.91 -27.38
C TYR A 312 2.93 26.60 -26.59
N GLU A 313 2.58 25.46 -27.20
CA GLU A 313 2.65 24.16 -26.52
C GLU A 313 4.07 23.79 -26.12
N LEU A 314 5.05 24.01 -27.01
CA LEU A 314 6.47 23.74 -26.71
C LEU A 314 6.98 24.57 -25.53
N SER A 315 6.61 25.86 -25.46
CA SER A 315 6.96 26.72 -24.33
C SER A 315 6.41 26.18 -23.00
N VAL A 316 5.13 25.79 -22.99
CA VAL A 316 4.50 25.23 -21.77
C VAL A 316 5.11 23.89 -21.37
N ILE A 317 5.43 23.02 -22.34
CA ILE A 317 6.09 21.72 -22.12
C ILE A 317 7.51 21.90 -21.57
N GLU A 318 8.25 22.93 -22.05
CA GLU A 318 9.58 23.25 -21.55
C GLU A 318 9.52 23.74 -20.09
N ASP A 319 8.66 24.72 -19.80
CA ASP A 319 8.49 25.29 -18.48
C ASP A 319 8.06 24.24 -17.43
N ALA A 320 7.29 23.24 -17.87
CA ALA A 320 6.86 22.12 -17.05
C ALA A 320 7.90 20.97 -16.93
N GLY A 321 9.03 21.04 -17.65
CA GLY A 321 10.06 19.99 -17.65
C GLY A 321 9.61 18.68 -18.30
N LEU A 322 8.57 18.70 -19.17
CA LEU A 322 7.94 17.50 -19.74
C LEU A 322 8.61 17.01 -21.04
N SER A 323 9.62 17.72 -21.57
CA SER A 323 10.25 17.38 -22.86
C SER A 323 10.82 15.95 -22.89
N GLY A 324 11.48 15.52 -21.83
CA GLY A 324 12.00 14.14 -21.71
C GLY A 324 10.89 13.09 -21.69
N TYR A 325 9.81 13.35 -20.95
CA TYR A 325 8.64 12.48 -20.91
C TYR A 325 8.02 12.29 -22.32
N MET A 326 7.81 13.38 -23.06
CA MET A 326 7.29 13.34 -24.42
C MET A 326 8.19 12.53 -25.36
N LEU A 327 9.51 12.67 -25.23
CA LEU A 327 10.48 11.93 -26.04
C LEU A 327 10.48 10.43 -25.74
N ILE A 328 10.38 10.05 -24.46
CA ILE A 328 10.26 8.65 -24.04
C ILE A 328 8.99 8.02 -24.64
N VAL A 329 7.84 8.71 -24.53
CA VAL A 329 6.58 8.21 -25.10
C VAL A 329 6.65 8.11 -26.63
N LYS A 330 7.21 9.13 -27.30
CA LYS A 330 7.47 9.09 -28.76
C LYS A 330 8.28 7.86 -29.14
N ASP A 331 9.35 7.59 -28.41
CA ASP A 331 10.30 6.53 -28.73
C ASP A 331 9.64 5.15 -28.78
N TYR A 332 8.89 4.78 -27.74
CA TYR A 332 8.27 3.45 -27.76
C TYR A 332 7.07 3.35 -28.72
N VAL A 333 6.38 4.46 -29.00
CA VAL A 333 5.35 4.47 -30.07
C VAL A 333 6.00 4.34 -31.45
N GLU A 334 7.13 5.00 -31.66
CA GLU A 334 7.91 4.87 -32.90
C GLU A 334 8.43 3.45 -33.11
N TYR A 335 8.97 2.84 -32.03
CA TYR A 335 9.37 1.42 -32.04
C TYR A 335 8.20 0.50 -32.39
N ALA A 336 7.04 0.71 -31.78
CA ALA A 336 5.83 -0.06 -32.07
C ALA A 336 5.45 0.03 -33.54
N ASN A 337 5.43 1.26 -34.08
CA ASN A 337 5.11 1.48 -35.50
C ASN A 337 6.11 0.82 -36.44
N LYS A 338 7.44 0.93 -36.18
CA LYS A 338 8.51 0.33 -36.98
C LYS A 338 8.46 -1.20 -37.00
N ASN A 339 8.02 -1.83 -35.89
CA ASN A 339 7.95 -3.28 -35.74
C ASN A 339 6.55 -3.85 -36.01
N GLY A 340 5.65 -3.05 -36.57
CA GLY A 340 4.31 -3.49 -36.94
C GLY A 340 3.48 -3.92 -35.70
N ILE A 341 3.66 -3.25 -34.56
CA ILE A 341 2.84 -3.37 -33.38
C ILE A 341 1.72 -2.33 -33.51
N PRO A 342 0.45 -2.72 -33.69
CA PRO A 342 -0.63 -1.77 -33.81
C PRO A 342 -0.82 -0.93 -32.56
N THR A 343 -0.88 0.40 -32.72
CA THR A 343 -1.22 1.37 -31.69
C THR A 343 -2.52 2.07 -32.00
N GLY A 344 -3.29 2.43 -30.98
CA GLY A 344 -4.51 3.23 -31.14
C GLY A 344 -4.24 4.62 -31.71
N PRO A 345 -5.29 5.35 -32.11
CA PRO A 345 -5.15 6.70 -32.65
C PRO A 345 -4.83 7.76 -31.62
N GLY A 346 -4.96 7.44 -30.36
CA GLY A 346 -4.87 8.33 -29.20
C GLY A 346 -6.15 8.30 -28.38
N ARG A 347 -6.02 8.48 -27.08
CA ARG A 347 -7.14 8.58 -26.14
C ARG A 347 -6.78 9.53 -24.99
N GLY A 348 -7.76 9.84 -24.14
CA GLY A 348 -7.57 10.71 -23.00
C GLY A 348 -7.21 12.14 -23.40
N SER A 349 -6.47 12.82 -22.55
CA SER A 349 -6.09 14.23 -22.70
C SER A 349 -5.01 14.45 -23.77
N ALA A 350 -4.16 13.47 -24.03
CA ALA A 350 -3.02 13.57 -24.95
C ALA A 350 -3.41 13.92 -26.41
N ALA A 351 -4.65 13.57 -26.80
CA ALA A 351 -5.19 13.93 -28.11
C ALA A 351 -5.40 15.46 -28.28
N GLY A 352 -5.40 16.24 -27.19
CA GLY A 352 -5.50 17.70 -27.24
C GLY A 352 -4.18 18.42 -27.53
N ALA A 353 -3.04 17.71 -27.48
CA ALA A 353 -1.71 18.29 -27.69
C ALA A 353 -1.26 18.14 -29.15
N LEU A 354 -0.98 19.27 -29.81
CA LEU A 354 -0.44 19.30 -31.16
C LEU A 354 0.96 18.67 -31.22
N VAL A 355 1.79 18.89 -30.22
CA VAL A 355 3.11 18.26 -30.09
C VAL A 355 2.97 16.74 -30.12
N SER A 356 2.01 16.15 -29.36
CA SER A 356 1.76 14.70 -29.37
C SER A 356 1.41 14.17 -30.74
N PHE A 357 0.63 14.90 -31.52
CA PHE A 357 0.27 14.56 -32.88
C PHE A 357 1.48 14.64 -33.82
N LEU A 358 2.22 15.75 -33.79
CA LEU A 358 3.32 16.00 -34.74
C LEU A 358 4.51 15.04 -34.51
N VAL A 359 4.79 14.63 -33.28
CA VAL A 359 5.83 13.62 -32.99
C VAL A 359 5.34 12.17 -33.14
N GLY A 360 4.07 11.96 -33.48
CA GLY A 360 3.50 10.64 -33.79
C GLY A 360 3.00 9.84 -32.57
N ILE A 361 2.90 10.44 -31.40
CA ILE A 361 2.31 9.80 -30.19
C ILE A 361 0.82 9.56 -30.44
N THR A 362 0.10 10.56 -30.97
CA THR A 362 -1.31 10.44 -31.35
C THR A 362 -1.45 10.57 -32.89
N LYS A 363 -2.62 10.13 -33.41
CA LYS A 363 -2.96 10.19 -34.85
C LYS A 363 -4.13 11.13 -35.11
N ILE A 364 -4.53 11.91 -34.09
CA ILE A 364 -5.66 12.84 -34.16
C ILE A 364 -5.09 14.25 -34.20
N ASP A 365 -5.47 15.01 -35.23
CA ASP A 365 -5.13 16.43 -35.33
C ASP A 365 -6.02 17.28 -34.39
N PRO A 366 -5.45 17.87 -33.32
CA PRO A 366 -6.25 18.61 -32.37
C PRO A 366 -6.85 19.90 -32.92
N LEU A 367 -6.20 20.51 -33.90
CA LEU A 367 -6.70 21.75 -34.50
C LEU A 367 -7.86 21.51 -35.47
N GLU A 368 -7.86 20.40 -36.19
CA GLU A 368 -8.98 19.98 -37.05
C GLU A 368 -10.22 19.66 -36.23
N HIS A 369 -10.05 19.09 -35.02
CA HIS A 369 -11.13 18.68 -34.14
C HIS A 369 -11.43 19.71 -33.01
N ASN A 370 -10.83 20.90 -33.08
CA ASN A 370 -11.00 21.98 -32.08
C ASN A 370 -10.73 21.52 -30.65
N LEU A 371 -9.73 20.67 -30.43
CA LEU A 371 -9.31 20.21 -29.12
C LEU A 371 -8.39 21.24 -28.46
N MET A 372 -8.60 21.46 -27.16
CA MET A 372 -7.81 22.40 -26.36
C MET A 372 -6.60 21.71 -25.73
N PHE A 373 -5.45 22.38 -25.77
CA PHE A 373 -4.22 21.91 -25.14
C PHE A 373 -4.34 21.86 -23.61
N GLU A 374 -5.11 22.76 -23.05
CA GLU A 374 -5.32 22.90 -21.61
C GLU A 374 -6.00 21.66 -20.99
N ARG A 375 -6.66 20.82 -21.81
CA ARG A 375 -7.12 19.50 -21.35
C ARG A 375 -5.99 18.50 -21.14
N PHE A 376 -4.87 18.67 -21.85
CA PHE A 376 -3.67 17.86 -21.65
C PHE A 376 -2.85 18.41 -20.49
N TYR A 377 -2.52 19.72 -20.53
CA TYR A 377 -1.74 20.34 -19.49
C TYR A 377 -2.08 21.83 -19.32
N VAL A 378 -2.29 22.22 -18.06
CA VAL A 378 -2.50 23.62 -17.70
C VAL A 378 -1.25 24.17 -17.02
N PRO A 379 -0.74 25.36 -17.43
CA PRO A 379 0.39 25.99 -16.78
C PRO A 379 0.19 26.13 -15.27
N GLY A 380 1.20 25.71 -14.48
CA GLY A 380 1.12 25.73 -13.01
C GLY A 380 0.55 24.48 -12.36
N ARG A 381 0.09 23.50 -13.14
CA ARG A 381 -0.30 22.18 -12.61
C ARG A 381 0.96 21.45 -12.08
N THR A 382 0.86 20.91 -10.86
CA THR A 382 1.96 20.17 -10.22
C THR A 382 2.01 18.69 -10.58
N SER A 383 0.91 18.11 -11.08
CA SER A 383 0.85 16.70 -11.47
C SER A 383 1.24 16.52 -12.95
N VAL A 384 2.00 15.47 -13.24
CA VAL A 384 2.36 15.08 -14.60
C VAL A 384 1.09 14.64 -15.36
N PRO A 385 0.92 15.04 -16.63
CA PRO A 385 -0.20 14.55 -17.44
C PRO A 385 -0.01 13.07 -17.82
N ASP A 386 -1.11 12.34 -17.88
CA ASP A 386 -1.11 10.96 -18.36
C ASP A 386 -1.19 10.94 -19.89
N ILE A 387 -0.42 10.05 -20.51
CA ILE A 387 -0.54 9.72 -21.93
C ILE A 387 -1.00 8.27 -22.04
N ASP A 388 -2.29 8.10 -22.31
CA ASP A 388 -2.89 6.78 -22.52
C ASP A 388 -2.63 6.27 -23.94
N LEU A 389 -2.13 5.03 -24.05
CA LEU A 389 -1.89 4.36 -25.31
C LEU A 389 -2.57 3.00 -25.37
N ASP A 390 -3.38 2.78 -26.40
CA ASP A 390 -3.90 1.45 -26.70
C ASP A 390 -2.89 0.70 -27.55
N ILE A 391 -2.49 -0.49 -27.10
CA ILE A 391 -1.49 -1.32 -27.78
C ILE A 391 -2.07 -2.71 -28.03
N CYS A 392 -1.76 -3.30 -29.19
CA CYS A 392 -2.18 -4.65 -29.56
C CYS A 392 -1.86 -5.66 -28.44
N LYS A 393 -2.90 -6.32 -27.89
CA LYS A 393 -2.76 -7.28 -26.80
C LYS A 393 -1.76 -8.41 -27.11
N ILE A 394 -1.72 -8.90 -28.36
CA ILE A 394 -0.87 -10.03 -28.75
C ILE A 394 0.61 -9.63 -28.73
N LYS A 395 0.93 -8.40 -29.16
CA LYS A 395 2.31 -7.90 -29.30
C LYS A 395 2.76 -6.97 -28.17
N ARG A 396 1.94 -6.82 -27.13
CA ARG A 396 2.25 -5.93 -26.00
C ARG A 396 3.57 -6.29 -25.33
N GLN A 397 3.86 -7.59 -25.19
CA GLN A 397 5.08 -8.04 -24.54
C GLN A 397 6.34 -7.62 -25.30
N GLU A 398 6.34 -7.66 -26.64
CA GLU A 398 7.48 -7.21 -27.45
C GLU A 398 7.83 -5.74 -27.18
N LEU A 399 6.80 -4.89 -26.97
CA LEU A 399 7.03 -3.49 -26.64
C LEU A 399 7.54 -3.31 -25.21
N LEU A 400 7.01 -4.06 -24.24
CA LEU A 400 7.49 -4.02 -22.85
C LEU A 400 8.95 -4.47 -22.76
N ASP A 401 9.33 -5.52 -23.46
CA ASP A 401 10.70 -6.03 -23.50
C ASP A 401 11.66 -4.97 -24.06
N TYR A 402 11.26 -4.27 -25.14
CA TYR A 402 12.03 -3.14 -25.67
C TYR A 402 12.21 -2.01 -24.65
N VAL A 403 11.14 -1.62 -23.95
CA VAL A 403 11.21 -0.54 -22.95
C VAL A 403 12.12 -0.94 -21.80
N ILE A 404 12.04 -2.20 -21.34
CA ILE A 404 12.92 -2.74 -20.29
C ILE A 404 14.38 -2.77 -20.75
N GLU A 405 14.64 -3.23 -21.97
CA GLU A 405 16.00 -3.29 -22.52
C GLU A 405 16.61 -1.89 -22.67
N LYS A 406 15.83 -0.93 -23.17
CA LYS A 406 16.31 0.42 -23.46
C LYS A 406 16.50 1.29 -22.21
N TYR A 407 15.54 1.26 -21.29
CA TYR A 407 15.50 2.16 -20.13
C TYR A 407 16.01 1.52 -18.83
N GLY A 408 16.32 0.23 -18.84
CA GLY A 408 16.78 -0.54 -17.68
C GLY A 408 15.63 -1.17 -16.91
N ALA A 409 15.82 -2.42 -16.46
CA ALA A 409 14.83 -3.17 -15.69
C ALA A 409 14.50 -2.48 -14.35
N GLU A 410 15.44 -1.75 -13.78
CA GLU A 410 15.28 -0.98 -12.55
C GLU A 410 14.42 0.28 -12.70
N ASN A 411 14.21 0.76 -13.94
CA ASN A 411 13.42 1.95 -14.26
C ASN A 411 12.04 1.63 -14.82
N VAL A 412 11.72 0.35 -15.02
CA VAL A 412 10.47 -0.07 -15.66
C VAL A 412 9.74 -1.07 -14.79
N SER A 413 8.50 -0.75 -14.42
CA SER A 413 7.65 -1.64 -13.64
C SER A 413 6.18 -1.51 -14.03
N HIS A 414 5.40 -2.54 -13.71
CA HIS A 414 3.95 -2.41 -13.76
C HIS A 414 3.44 -1.56 -12.61
N ILE A 415 2.44 -0.71 -12.87
CA ILE A 415 1.76 0.02 -11.80
C ILE A 415 0.92 -0.97 -10.99
N GLY A 416 1.14 -0.99 -9.67
CA GLY A 416 0.30 -1.71 -8.73
C GLY A 416 -1.06 -1.02 -8.60
N THR A 417 -2.14 -1.79 -8.79
CA THR A 417 -3.50 -1.30 -8.56
C THR A 417 -4.08 -1.98 -7.33
N PHE A 418 -4.70 -1.20 -6.46
CA PHE A 418 -5.36 -1.69 -5.26
C PHE A 418 -6.86 -1.64 -5.48
N GLY A 419 -7.48 -2.83 -5.56
CA GLY A 419 -8.93 -2.95 -5.60
C GLY A 419 -9.53 -2.82 -4.20
N THR A 420 -10.71 -2.23 -4.11
CA THR A 420 -11.54 -2.26 -2.90
C THR A 420 -12.83 -2.99 -3.21
N LEU A 421 -13.33 -3.72 -2.23
CA LEU A 421 -14.66 -4.32 -2.35
C LEU A 421 -15.71 -3.21 -2.36
N GLY A 422 -16.55 -3.17 -3.39
CA GLY A 422 -17.73 -2.30 -3.37
C GLY A 422 -18.77 -2.82 -2.39
N ALA A 423 -19.69 -1.96 -1.94
CA ALA A 423 -20.70 -2.28 -0.91
C ALA A 423 -21.44 -3.61 -1.16
N LYS A 424 -21.94 -3.82 -2.37
CA LYS A 424 -22.68 -5.07 -2.73
C LYS A 424 -21.82 -6.33 -2.60
N MET A 425 -20.52 -6.26 -2.98
CA MET A 425 -19.62 -7.41 -2.90
C MET A 425 -19.22 -7.69 -1.45
N ALA A 426 -18.93 -6.63 -0.68
CA ALA A 426 -18.62 -6.74 0.74
C ALA A 426 -19.77 -7.41 1.53
N LEU A 427 -21.00 -6.96 1.31
CA LEU A 427 -22.21 -7.55 1.90
C LEU A 427 -22.33 -9.04 1.57
N LYS A 428 -22.09 -9.44 0.31
CA LYS A 428 -22.13 -10.84 -0.10
C LYS A 428 -21.05 -11.69 0.57
N ASP A 429 -19.84 -11.18 0.65
CA ASP A 429 -18.73 -11.92 1.24
C ASP A 429 -18.90 -12.11 2.76
N VAL A 430 -19.35 -11.06 3.47
CA VAL A 430 -19.67 -11.17 4.90
C VAL A 430 -20.85 -12.10 5.14
N ALA A 431 -21.93 -11.97 4.37
CA ALA A 431 -23.08 -12.88 4.47
C ALA A 431 -22.68 -14.35 4.25
N ARG A 432 -21.81 -14.59 3.26
CA ARG A 432 -21.24 -15.92 3.02
C ARG A 432 -20.42 -16.42 4.21
N ALA A 433 -19.54 -15.59 4.73
CA ALA A 433 -18.69 -15.93 5.89
C ALA A 433 -19.51 -16.26 7.13
N LEU A 434 -20.61 -15.53 7.36
CA LEU A 434 -21.55 -15.77 8.45
C LEU A 434 -22.52 -16.95 8.21
N GLY A 435 -22.47 -17.59 7.04
CA GLY A 435 -23.37 -18.70 6.69
C GLY A 435 -24.81 -18.26 6.40
N ILE A 436 -25.03 -16.98 6.06
CA ILE A 436 -26.35 -16.45 5.72
C ILE A 436 -26.81 -17.03 4.38
N PRO A 437 -28.05 -17.54 4.28
CA PRO A 437 -28.56 -18.09 3.03
C PRO A 437 -28.50 -17.10 1.87
N LEU A 438 -28.15 -17.61 0.67
CA LEU A 438 -27.96 -16.78 -0.53
C LEU A 438 -29.18 -15.90 -0.85
N GLN A 439 -30.39 -16.40 -0.64
CA GLN A 439 -31.64 -15.65 -0.87
C GLN A 439 -31.72 -14.39 0.00
N ILE A 440 -31.30 -14.49 1.26
CA ILE A 440 -31.26 -13.35 2.19
C ILE A 440 -30.13 -12.39 1.78
N SER A 441 -28.95 -12.93 1.47
CA SER A 441 -27.81 -12.15 0.98
C SER A 441 -28.16 -11.38 -0.31
N ASP A 442 -28.87 -12.00 -1.23
CA ASP A 442 -29.34 -11.35 -2.46
C ASP A 442 -30.38 -10.25 -2.18
N ALA A 443 -31.30 -10.46 -1.23
CA ALA A 443 -32.26 -9.44 -0.81
C ALA A 443 -31.54 -8.22 -0.18
N ILE A 444 -30.58 -8.47 0.73
CA ILE A 444 -29.75 -7.40 1.33
C ILE A 444 -29.01 -6.59 0.24
N THR A 445 -28.38 -7.28 -0.70
CA THR A 445 -27.62 -6.60 -1.75
C THR A 445 -28.50 -5.89 -2.78
N ALA A 446 -29.73 -6.35 -2.99
CA ALA A 446 -30.72 -5.67 -3.82
C ALA A 446 -31.21 -4.35 -3.19
N ALA A 447 -31.23 -4.29 -1.86
CA ALA A 447 -31.60 -3.06 -1.11
C ALA A 447 -30.51 -1.96 -1.18
N VAL A 448 -29.29 -2.27 -1.64
CA VAL A 448 -28.24 -1.26 -1.87
C VAL A 448 -28.59 -0.44 -3.12
N PRO A 449 -28.72 0.90 -3.01
CA PRO A 449 -29.03 1.78 -4.14
C PRO A 449 -28.11 1.55 -5.35
N GLU A 450 -28.61 1.76 -6.56
CA GLU A 450 -27.78 1.70 -7.79
C GLU A 450 -27.01 2.99 -8.02
N ALA A 451 -27.57 4.12 -7.59
CA ALA A 451 -26.95 5.43 -7.62
C ALA A 451 -27.46 6.25 -6.44
N ILE A 452 -26.59 7.05 -5.89
CA ILE A 452 -26.91 8.09 -4.90
C ILE A 452 -26.42 9.40 -5.51
N VAL A 453 -27.24 10.43 -5.50
CA VAL A 453 -26.92 11.74 -6.07
C VAL A 453 -27.05 12.76 -4.96
N ASP A 454 -26.09 13.67 -4.86
CA ASP A 454 -26.13 14.78 -3.95
C ASP A 454 -27.26 15.75 -4.40
N GLU A 455 -28.20 16.03 -3.53
CA GLU A 455 -29.38 16.86 -3.86
C GLU A 455 -29.02 18.33 -4.13
N GLU A 456 -27.88 18.82 -3.64
CA GLU A 456 -27.47 20.22 -3.82
C GLU A 456 -26.57 20.40 -5.05
N THR A 457 -25.69 19.40 -5.34
CA THR A 457 -24.69 19.51 -6.43
C THR A 457 -25.07 18.75 -7.68
N ASP A 458 -26.09 17.87 -7.61
CA ASP A 458 -26.46 16.93 -8.70
C ASP A 458 -25.31 15.99 -9.12
N GLU A 459 -24.31 15.80 -8.26
CA GLU A 459 -23.17 14.92 -8.48
C GLU A 459 -23.43 13.52 -7.91
N ALA A 460 -22.89 12.50 -8.58
CA ALA A 460 -23.01 11.12 -8.14
C ALA A 460 -22.15 10.87 -6.89
N ILE A 461 -22.78 10.50 -5.78
CA ILE A 461 -22.10 10.10 -4.55
C ILE A 461 -21.64 8.65 -4.68
N LYS A 462 -20.41 8.36 -4.24
CA LYS A 462 -19.90 6.99 -4.20
C LYS A 462 -20.73 6.15 -3.23
N ILE A 463 -21.22 5.00 -3.71
CA ILE A 463 -21.98 4.07 -2.89
C ILE A 463 -21.02 3.31 -1.97
N THR A 464 -20.99 3.72 -0.72
CA THR A 464 -20.39 2.99 0.41
C THR A 464 -21.49 2.26 1.19
N ILE A 465 -21.14 1.46 2.18
CA ILE A 465 -22.13 0.84 3.06
C ILE A 465 -22.86 1.93 3.86
N ASP A 466 -22.14 2.94 4.36
CA ASP A 466 -22.71 4.02 5.14
C ASP A 466 -23.71 4.85 4.31
N THR A 467 -23.34 5.26 3.09
CA THR A 467 -24.26 5.99 2.21
C THR A 467 -25.46 5.14 1.79
N ALA A 468 -25.26 3.83 1.56
CA ALA A 468 -26.36 2.94 1.24
C ALA A 468 -27.33 2.73 2.42
N LEU A 469 -26.81 2.66 3.65
CA LEU A 469 -27.63 2.58 4.87
C LEU A 469 -28.39 3.89 5.13
N ALA A 470 -27.81 5.05 4.85
CA ALA A 470 -28.50 6.33 4.95
C ALA A 470 -29.72 6.41 4.04
N GLU A 471 -29.61 5.88 2.81
CA GLU A 471 -30.64 5.99 1.78
C GLU A 471 -31.67 4.85 1.79
N SER A 472 -31.33 3.64 2.27
CA SER A 472 -32.21 2.46 2.20
C SER A 472 -32.76 2.05 3.57
N GLU A 473 -34.07 2.26 3.78
CA GLU A 473 -34.78 1.79 4.98
C GLU A 473 -34.81 0.26 5.06
N GLU A 474 -34.92 -0.43 3.92
CA GLU A 474 -34.89 -1.89 3.83
C GLU A 474 -33.51 -2.43 4.26
N LEU A 475 -32.43 -1.77 3.87
CA LEU A 475 -31.07 -2.15 4.26
C LEU A 475 -30.86 -1.99 5.77
N ARG A 476 -31.41 -0.95 6.38
CA ARG A 476 -31.36 -0.71 7.84
C ARG A 476 -32.05 -1.82 8.65
N GLN A 477 -33.04 -2.52 8.10
CA GLN A 477 -33.70 -3.65 8.76
C GLN A 477 -32.75 -4.86 8.96
N TYR A 478 -31.67 -4.92 8.23
CA TYR A 478 -30.62 -5.91 8.39
C TYR A 478 -29.42 -5.37 9.24
N ALA A 479 -29.68 -4.44 10.15
CA ALA A 479 -28.69 -3.68 10.88
C ALA A 479 -27.62 -4.54 11.61
N LYS A 480 -27.98 -5.70 12.16
CA LYS A 480 -27.03 -6.61 12.82
C LYS A 480 -25.98 -7.20 11.86
N ILE A 481 -26.35 -7.37 10.60
CA ILE A 481 -25.43 -7.78 9.54
C ILE A 481 -24.61 -6.58 9.11
N SER A 482 -25.21 -5.40 9.12
CA SER A 482 -24.61 -4.12 8.79
C SER A 482 -23.48 -3.74 9.74
N ASP A 483 -23.63 -3.93 11.05
CA ASP A 483 -22.61 -3.56 12.03
C ASP A 483 -21.32 -4.38 11.81
N ALA A 484 -21.47 -5.70 11.62
CA ALA A 484 -20.34 -6.58 11.27
C ALA A 484 -19.70 -6.21 9.92
N ILE A 485 -20.48 -5.72 8.94
CA ILE A 485 -20.01 -5.32 7.62
C ILE A 485 -19.24 -3.99 7.66
N THR A 486 -19.75 -3.00 8.38
CA THR A 486 -19.14 -1.66 8.44
C THR A 486 -17.77 -1.72 9.09
N THR A 487 -17.57 -2.61 10.06
CA THR A 487 -16.30 -2.78 10.75
C THR A 487 -15.33 -3.68 9.96
N ALA A 488 -15.84 -4.71 9.26
CA ALA A 488 -15.01 -5.67 8.52
C ALA A 488 -14.52 -5.18 7.14
N VAL A 489 -15.17 -4.17 6.54
CA VAL A 489 -14.80 -3.70 5.19
C VAL A 489 -14.07 -2.37 5.26
N PRO A 490 -12.78 -2.31 4.85
CA PRO A 490 -12.07 -1.04 4.72
C PRO A 490 -12.81 -0.12 3.75
N GLU A 491 -13.10 1.11 4.17
CA GLU A 491 -13.63 2.13 3.26
C GLU A 491 -12.78 2.22 2.01
N ALA A 492 -13.44 2.19 0.85
CA ALA A 492 -12.80 2.58 -0.39
C ALA A 492 -12.24 3.99 -0.24
N ILE A 493 -11.01 4.20 -0.70
CA ILE A 493 -10.29 5.47 -0.67
C ILE A 493 -11.23 6.59 -1.09
N VAL A 494 -11.58 7.48 -0.15
CA VAL A 494 -12.30 8.72 -0.41
C VAL A 494 -11.31 9.70 -1.03
N ASP A 495 -11.72 10.35 -2.12
CA ASP A 495 -10.96 11.41 -2.76
C ASP A 495 -10.74 12.56 -1.75
N GLU A 496 -9.50 13.06 -1.64
CA GLU A 496 -9.08 14.00 -0.59
C GLU A 496 -9.78 15.39 -0.68
N GLU A 497 -10.56 15.69 -1.73
CA GLU A 497 -11.20 16.99 -1.92
C GLU A 497 -12.61 17.10 -1.32
N THR A 498 -13.24 16.01 -0.86
CA THR A 498 -14.63 16.02 -0.35
C THR A 498 -14.79 15.70 1.14
N ASP A 499 -13.73 15.81 1.94
CA ASP A 499 -13.65 15.32 3.33
C ASP A 499 -14.46 16.11 4.39
N GLU A 500 -15.30 17.08 4.01
CA GLU A 500 -16.07 17.90 4.98
C GLU A 500 -17.56 17.58 5.12
N ALA A 501 -18.14 16.75 4.30
CA ALA A 501 -19.60 16.70 4.23
C ALA A 501 -20.18 15.32 4.47
N ILE A 502 -20.01 14.43 5.17
CA ILE A 502 -20.96 13.37 5.64
C ILE A 502 -20.29 12.46 6.67
N LYS A 503 -20.31 12.90 7.92
CA LYS A 503 -20.18 12.04 9.09
C LYS A 503 -21.57 11.77 9.67
N ILE A 504 -22.36 10.94 9.03
CA ILE A 504 -23.46 10.28 9.70
C ILE A 504 -22.96 8.86 9.97
N THR A 505 -22.51 8.62 11.18
CA THR A 505 -22.13 7.29 11.65
C THR A 505 -23.41 6.49 11.94
N ILE A 506 -23.34 5.16 11.83
CA ILE A 506 -24.41 4.23 12.22
C ILE A 506 -24.89 4.53 13.65
N ASP A 507 -23.97 4.89 14.56
CA ASP A 507 -24.27 5.31 15.92
C ASP A 507 -25.26 6.49 15.97
N THR A 508 -25.18 7.43 15.03
CA THR A 508 -26.12 8.57 14.98
C THR A 508 -27.50 8.12 14.49
N ALA A 509 -27.55 7.23 13.50
CA ALA A 509 -28.81 6.69 12.99
C ALA A 509 -29.49 5.75 14.00
N LEU A 510 -28.73 4.95 14.76
CA LEU A 510 -29.21 4.11 15.87
C LEU A 510 -29.65 4.96 17.08
N ALA A 511 -29.01 6.10 17.34
CA ALA A 511 -29.38 6.98 18.45
C ALA A 511 -30.74 7.69 18.22
N GLU A 512 -31.15 7.89 16.98
CA GLU A 512 -32.37 8.61 16.63
C GLU A 512 -33.59 7.68 16.42
N SER A 513 -33.42 6.35 16.31
CA SER A 513 -34.53 5.41 16.10
C SER A 513 -34.80 4.56 17.34
N GLU A 514 -35.91 4.84 18.02
CA GLU A 514 -36.41 4.09 19.18
C GLU A 514 -36.86 2.66 18.80
N GLU A 515 -37.20 2.41 17.53
CA GLU A 515 -37.60 1.09 17.00
C GLU A 515 -36.41 0.14 16.76
N LEU A 516 -35.23 0.67 16.41
CA LEU A 516 -34.03 -0.12 16.17
C LEU A 516 -33.36 -0.63 17.46
N ARG A 517 -33.71 -0.07 18.63
CA ARG A 517 -33.22 -0.53 19.94
C ARG A 517 -33.89 -1.79 20.48
N GLN A 518 -34.97 -2.28 19.82
CA GLN A 518 -35.76 -3.42 20.29
C GLN A 518 -35.45 -4.74 19.55
N TYR A 519 -34.57 -4.75 18.58
CA TYR A 519 -34.15 -5.93 17.85
C TYR A 519 -32.63 -6.13 17.99
#